data_04081769c4a10c948bdc541e9f765faf
#
_entry.id   04081769c4a10c948bdc541e9f765faf
#
_cell.length_a   1.000
_cell.length_b   1.000
_cell.length_c   1.000
_cell.angle_alpha   90.00
_cell.angle_beta   90.00
_cell.angle_gamma   90.00
#
_symmetry.space_group_name_H-M   'P 1'
#
loop_
_entity.id
_entity.type
_entity.pdbx_description
1 polymer ?
#
loop_
_entity_poly.entity_id
_entity_poly.type
_entity_poly.pdbx_seq_one_letter_code
_entity_poly.pdbx_strand_id
1 'polypeptide(L)'
;MKLRTVFFIATRLLISRQKKTAVSVISWIAVLGMMVSSAAMVILLSAFNGIEGMIEGLYTEFDQEIIVRPRESKKINPDSLKQLVSFSEQLQGVERTSLFIQERIILRKKKKWANAELWAVEPSFNQMAKLYTREHLINGRAAENENQSLIGVGLANKLGLRSMDLTPESAVLYIPRQDRKIRIGKSPFFQQNIAVVGAMDYNKEVNDQILLVSLSFAKGYFNDEVSGLLIQTQINHRSAVNTILNNKFGKQFTIKTNLEKNELIFKTSKSEKLIVVVILVFVFILSLFNLSASLTMTFLEKKAQLNTMYSLGLSSIDIKRVFIMLGLIIVGFGVFMGLGLGSLLVFLHEQLHLITIPGTLNAFPSKFDVLQVLSLLFLLISLGFVATFITTSFLMKSREKA
;
A
#
# COMPACT_ATOMS: atom_id res chain seq x y z
N MET A 1 -44.74 -11.46 17.85
CA MET A 1 -45.13 -11.08 16.45
C MET A 1 -44.18 -11.72 15.42
N LYS A 2 -44.68 -12.17 14.24
CA LYS A 2 -43.81 -12.73 13.17
C LYS A 2 -42.97 -11.63 12.55
N LEU A 3 -41.73 -11.94 12.16
CA LEU A 3 -40.75 -10.98 11.60
C LEU A 3 -41.32 -10.23 10.35
N ARG A 4 -42.09 -10.93 9.53
CA ARG A 4 -42.75 -10.39 8.34
C ARG A 4 -43.72 -9.24 8.66
N THR A 5 -44.47 -9.36 9.76
CA THR A 5 -45.41 -8.33 10.23
C THR A 5 -44.64 -7.12 10.80
N VAL A 6 -43.52 -7.36 11.52
CA VAL A 6 -42.64 -6.30 12.03
C VAL A 6 -42.10 -5.46 10.87
N PHE A 7 -41.56 -6.11 9.83
CA PHE A 7 -41.04 -5.46 8.64
C PHE A 7 -42.11 -4.65 7.89
N PHE A 8 -43.31 -5.23 7.72
CA PHE A 8 -44.44 -4.55 7.07
C PHE A 8 -44.86 -3.28 7.81
N ILE A 9 -44.97 -3.34 9.14
CA ILE A 9 -45.33 -2.16 9.94
C ILE A 9 -44.21 -1.12 9.89
N ALA A 10 -42.93 -1.51 9.99
CA ALA A 10 -41.79 -0.61 9.94
C ALA A 10 -41.74 0.14 8.60
N THR A 11 -41.87 -0.55 7.47
CA THR A 11 -41.89 0.07 6.13
C THR A 11 -43.06 1.03 5.96
N ARG A 12 -44.25 0.69 6.48
CA ARG A 12 -45.42 1.54 6.37
C ARG A 12 -45.35 2.79 7.28
N LEU A 13 -44.63 2.71 8.40
CA LEU A 13 -44.30 3.87 9.24
C LEU A 13 -43.37 4.83 8.52
N LEU A 14 -42.42 4.31 7.74
CA LEU A 14 -41.46 5.11 6.99
C LEU A 14 -42.11 5.84 5.79
N ILE A 15 -43.02 5.18 5.07
CA ILE A 15 -43.62 5.65 3.80
C ILE A 15 -44.95 6.37 4.04
N SER A 16 -45.34 6.65 5.29
CA SER A 16 -46.61 7.30 5.59
C SER A 16 -46.77 8.62 4.82
N ARG A 17 -47.78 8.67 3.93
CA ARG A 17 -48.12 9.78 3.01
C ARG A 17 -48.73 11.03 3.67
N GLN A 18 -48.79 11.09 4.99
CA GLN A 18 -49.26 12.31 5.66
C GLN A 18 -48.18 13.40 5.57
N LYS A 19 -48.54 14.53 4.93
CA LYS A 19 -47.81 15.81 4.73
C LYS A 19 -46.32 15.79 5.12
N LYS A 20 -45.46 16.35 4.26
CA LYS A 20 -44.00 16.54 4.50
C LYS A 20 -43.77 17.05 5.93
N THR A 21 -43.62 16.13 6.88
CA THR A 21 -43.36 16.46 8.28
C THR A 21 -41.84 16.68 8.49
N ALA A 22 -41.47 17.50 9.47
CA ALA A 22 -40.09 17.70 9.87
C ALA A 22 -39.33 16.38 10.08
N VAL A 23 -40.03 15.34 10.54
CA VAL A 23 -39.52 13.98 10.73
C VAL A 23 -39.02 13.35 9.45
N SER A 24 -39.74 13.50 8.33
CA SER A 24 -39.29 12.97 7.04
C SER A 24 -37.99 13.63 6.58
N VAL A 25 -37.84 14.94 6.80
CA VAL A 25 -36.62 15.67 6.45
C VAL A 25 -35.44 15.19 7.29
N ILE A 26 -35.61 15.04 8.60
CA ILE A 26 -34.55 14.58 9.51
C ILE A 26 -34.11 13.15 9.14
N SER A 27 -35.05 12.27 8.81
CA SER A 27 -34.77 10.90 8.37
C SER A 27 -33.96 10.89 7.08
N TRP A 28 -34.28 11.74 6.10
CA TRP A 28 -33.54 11.85 4.86
C TRP A 28 -32.12 12.41 5.06
N ILE A 29 -31.95 13.38 5.98
CA ILE A 29 -30.63 13.89 6.37
C ILE A 29 -29.78 12.78 6.96
N ALA A 30 -30.35 11.94 7.82
CA ALA A 30 -29.66 10.79 8.38
C ALA A 30 -29.23 9.78 7.29
N VAL A 31 -30.12 9.45 6.35
CA VAL A 31 -29.81 8.57 5.21
C VAL A 31 -28.69 9.15 4.36
N LEU A 32 -28.78 10.44 3.98
CA LEU A 32 -27.76 11.11 3.18
C LEU A 32 -26.40 11.14 3.90
N GLY A 33 -26.39 11.44 5.20
CA GLY A 33 -25.16 11.44 6.00
C GLY A 33 -24.49 10.05 6.01
N MET A 34 -25.26 8.99 6.22
CA MET A 34 -24.75 7.62 6.18
C MET A 34 -24.29 7.21 4.76
N MET A 35 -25.03 7.63 3.72
CA MET A 35 -24.68 7.37 2.33
C MET A 35 -23.37 8.04 1.94
N VAL A 36 -23.21 9.33 2.25
CA VAL A 36 -21.96 10.07 1.94
C VAL A 36 -20.78 9.50 2.72
N SER A 37 -20.96 9.23 4.02
CA SER A 37 -19.91 8.65 4.86
C SER A 37 -19.43 7.29 4.36
N SER A 38 -20.36 6.38 4.05
CA SER A 38 -20.03 5.05 3.56
C SER A 38 -19.43 5.07 2.15
N ALA A 39 -19.90 5.96 1.26
CA ALA A 39 -19.28 6.17 -0.06
C ALA A 39 -17.83 6.69 0.08
N ALA A 40 -17.61 7.70 0.93
CA ALA A 40 -16.28 8.24 1.19
C ALA A 40 -15.32 7.19 1.74
N MET A 41 -15.79 6.28 2.62
CA MET A 41 -14.97 5.17 3.11
C MET A 41 -14.47 4.27 1.97
N VAL A 42 -15.34 3.86 1.05
CA VAL A 42 -14.94 3.02 -0.08
C VAL A 42 -13.92 3.74 -0.97
N ILE A 43 -14.19 5.00 -1.33
CA ILE A 43 -13.31 5.78 -2.22
C ILE A 43 -11.93 5.96 -1.59
N LEU A 44 -11.86 6.43 -0.34
CA LEU A 44 -10.59 6.70 0.32
C LEU A 44 -9.79 5.43 0.60
N LEU A 45 -10.45 4.35 1.02
CA LEU A 45 -9.76 3.08 1.24
C LEU A 45 -9.23 2.47 -0.06
N SER A 46 -9.98 2.56 -1.16
CA SER A 46 -9.53 2.12 -2.48
C SER A 46 -8.33 2.95 -2.99
N ALA A 47 -8.34 4.27 -2.73
CA ALA A 47 -7.20 5.15 -3.03
C ALA A 47 -5.95 4.75 -2.21
N PHE A 48 -6.08 4.50 -0.90
CA PHE A 48 -4.96 4.02 -0.09
C PHE A 48 -4.41 2.67 -0.56
N ASN A 49 -5.30 1.72 -0.93
CA ASN A 49 -4.86 0.43 -1.48
C ASN A 49 -4.11 0.62 -2.81
N GLY A 50 -4.55 1.56 -3.64
CA GLY A 50 -3.87 1.90 -4.89
C GLY A 50 -2.49 2.50 -4.65
N ILE A 51 -2.37 3.44 -3.70
CA ILE A 51 -1.09 4.05 -3.31
C ILE A 51 -0.15 2.98 -2.73
N GLU A 52 -0.64 2.10 -1.83
CA GLU A 52 0.16 0.99 -1.30
C GLU A 52 0.69 0.08 -2.41
N GLY A 53 -0.18 -0.29 -3.39
CA GLY A 53 0.22 -1.08 -4.55
C GLY A 53 1.21 -0.37 -5.47
N MET A 54 1.06 0.94 -5.69
CA MET A 54 2.00 1.74 -6.47
C MET A 54 3.37 1.81 -5.78
N ILE A 55 3.41 2.07 -4.47
CA ILE A 55 4.65 2.08 -3.70
C ILE A 55 5.31 0.70 -3.75
N GLU A 56 4.56 -0.38 -3.57
CA GLU A 56 5.08 -1.74 -3.68
C GLU A 56 5.69 -2.00 -5.07
N GLY A 57 5.02 -1.61 -6.15
CA GLY A 57 5.51 -1.73 -7.53
C GLY A 57 6.81 -0.97 -7.77
N LEU A 58 6.92 0.27 -7.28
CA LEU A 58 8.14 1.07 -7.44
C LEU A 58 9.38 0.43 -6.79
N TYR A 59 9.19 -0.33 -5.71
CA TYR A 59 10.31 -0.94 -4.99
C TYR A 59 10.57 -2.40 -5.41
N THR A 60 9.62 -3.11 -6.00
CA THR A 60 9.78 -4.53 -6.35
C THR A 60 10.51 -4.76 -7.67
N GLU A 61 10.53 -3.81 -8.60
CA GLU A 61 11.15 -4.01 -9.91
C GLU A 61 12.68 -4.00 -9.88
N PHE A 62 13.29 -3.13 -9.07
CA PHE A 62 14.75 -3.12 -8.88
C PHE A 62 15.17 -3.77 -7.55
N ASP A 63 14.47 -3.45 -6.46
CA ASP A 63 14.70 -4.03 -5.13
C ASP A 63 14.07 -5.44 -5.07
N GLN A 64 14.91 -6.44 -5.02
CA GLN A 64 14.47 -7.84 -4.95
C GLN A 64 13.66 -8.12 -3.68
N GLU A 65 12.78 -9.14 -3.73
CA GLU A 65 11.83 -9.44 -2.67
C GLU A 65 12.48 -9.71 -1.31
N ILE A 66 13.65 -10.36 -1.30
CA ILE A 66 14.40 -10.63 -0.07
C ILE A 66 15.87 -10.24 -0.24
N ILE A 67 16.40 -9.51 0.73
CA ILE A 67 17.80 -9.12 0.82
C ILE A 67 18.40 -9.73 2.06
N VAL A 68 19.52 -10.46 1.89
CA VAL A 68 20.29 -11.06 2.96
C VAL A 68 21.61 -10.33 3.09
N ARG A 69 21.92 -9.87 4.31
CA ARG A 69 23.20 -9.19 4.63
C ARG A 69 23.83 -9.79 5.87
N PRO A 70 25.16 -9.82 5.98
CA PRO A 70 25.81 -10.21 7.22
C PRO A 70 25.42 -9.27 8.37
N ARG A 71 25.27 -9.82 9.58
CA ARG A 71 24.82 -9.04 10.75
C ARG A 71 25.95 -8.21 11.38
N GLU A 72 27.16 -8.76 11.45
CA GLU A 72 28.28 -8.18 12.18
C GLU A 72 29.23 -7.38 11.30
N SER A 73 29.25 -7.62 10.00
CA SER A 73 30.14 -6.98 9.03
C SER A 73 29.35 -6.34 7.89
N LYS A 74 29.98 -5.39 7.18
CA LYS A 74 29.38 -4.81 5.97
C LYS A 74 29.51 -5.73 4.75
N LYS A 75 30.53 -6.61 4.76
CA LYS A 75 30.85 -7.55 3.67
C LYS A 75 31.30 -8.87 4.24
N ILE A 76 31.20 -9.92 3.44
CA ILE A 76 31.51 -11.28 3.81
C ILE A 76 32.12 -12.02 2.62
N ASN A 77 32.95 -13.04 2.92
CA ASN A 77 33.46 -13.93 1.88
C ASN A 77 32.29 -14.70 1.23
N PRO A 78 32.20 -14.78 -0.10
CA PRO A 78 31.17 -15.52 -0.82
C PRO A 78 31.05 -16.98 -0.39
N ASP A 79 32.15 -17.62 0.01
CA ASP A 79 32.15 -19.00 0.47
C ASP A 79 31.27 -19.20 1.72
N SER A 80 31.19 -18.21 2.58
CA SER A 80 30.32 -18.24 3.77
C SER A 80 28.83 -18.18 3.42
N LEU A 81 28.50 -17.75 2.20
CA LEU A 81 27.12 -17.69 1.69
C LEU A 81 26.71 -18.95 0.92
N LYS A 82 27.65 -19.84 0.56
CA LYS A 82 27.36 -21.02 -0.27
C LYS A 82 26.23 -21.89 0.29
N GLN A 83 26.21 -22.15 1.60
CA GLN A 83 25.16 -22.92 2.23
C GLN A 83 23.81 -22.20 2.16
N LEU A 84 23.79 -20.90 2.32
CA LEU A 84 22.58 -20.09 2.26
C LEU A 84 22.06 -20.03 0.82
N VAL A 85 22.94 -19.83 -0.18
CA VAL A 85 22.58 -19.84 -1.61
C VAL A 85 21.96 -21.19 -2.00
N SER A 86 22.68 -22.30 -1.76
CA SER A 86 22.20 -23.64 -2.11
C SER A 86 20.89 -24.00 -1.42
N PHE A 87 20.73 -23.58 -0.17
CA PHE A 87 19.48 -23.79 0.57
C PHE A 87 18.35 -22.94 0.01
N SER A 88 18.62 -21.66 -0.32
CA SER A 88 17.60 -20.76 -0.87
C SER A 88 17.07 -21.24 -2.21
N GLU A 89 17.96 -21.73 -3.09
CA GLU A 89 17.60 -22.24 -4.42
C GLU A 89 16.73 -23.52 -4.39
N GLN A 90 16.76 -24.26 -3.27
CA GLN A 90 15.93 -25.46 -3.07
C GLN A 90 14.56 -25.14 -2.49
N LEU A 91 14.31 -23.91 -2.02
CA LEU A 91 13.04 -23.52 -1.43
C LEU A 91 11.97 -23.31 -2.50
N GLN A 92 10.80 -23.86 -2.24
CA GLN A 92 9.64 -23.64 -3.11
C GLN A 92 9.27 -22.16 -3.14
N GLY A 93 9.14 -21.61 -4.35
CA GLY A 93 8.78 -20.21 -4.57
C GLY A 93 9.98 -19.28 -4.73
N VAL A 94 11.23 -19.75 -4.60
CA VAL A 94 12.43 -19.02 -5.00
C VAL A 94 12.66 -19.23 -6.49
N GLU A 95 12.82 -18.14 -7.23
CA GLU A 95 13.04 -18.17 -8.67
C GLU A 95 14.50 -18.01 -9.04
N ARG A 96 15.17 -17.07 -8.43
CA ARG A 96 16.58 -16.75 -8.70
C ARG A 96 17.27 -16.16 -7.49
N THR A 97 18.59 -16.28 -7.48
CA THR A 97 19.47 -15.63 -6.51
C THR A 97 20.58 -14.87 -7.22
N SER A 98 21.13 -13.83 -6.57
CA SER A 98 22.28 -13.08 -7.06
C SER A 98 23.10 -12.54 -5.90
N LEU A 99 24.40 -12.82 -5.92
CA LEU A 99 25.35 -12.13 -5.05
C LEU A 99 25.47 -10.66 -5.48
N PHE A 100 25.69 -9.77 -4.51
CA PHE A 100 25.88 -8.37 -4.82
C PHE A 100 26.93 -7.67 -3.94
N ILE A 101 27.53 -6.62 -4.49
CA ILE A 101 28.35 -5.65 -3.76
C ILE A 101 27.65 -4.30 -3.88
N GLN A 102 27.46 -3.64 -2.74
CA GLN A 102 26.90 -2.30 -2.66
C GLN A 102 27.88 -1.38 -1.94
N GLU A 103 28.30 -0.29 -2.59
CA GLU A 103 29.28 0.63 -2.02
C GLU A 103 29.09 2.06 -2.53
N ARG A 104 29.34 3.03 -1.67
CA ARG A 104 29.30 4.44 -2.06
C ARG A 104 30.55 4.83 -2.80
N ILE A 105 30.37 5.49 -3.93
CA ILE A 105 31.44 5.88 -4.86
C ILE A 105 31.24 7.33 -5.32
N ILE A 106 32.25 7.85 -5.97
CA ILE A 106 32.17 9.14 -6.67
C ILE A 106 32.41 8.90 -8.15
N LEU A 107 31.58 9.48 -9.00
CA LEU A 107 31.73 9.50 -10.45
C LEU A 107 32.16 10.87 -10.92
N ARG A 108 33.04 10.91 -11.89
CA ARG A 108 33.47 12.15 -12.55
C ARG A 108 33.47 12.01 -14.08
N LYS A 109 32.85 12.99 -14.72
CA LYS A 109 32.99 13.19 -16.16
C LYS A 109 33.42 14.62 -16.45
N LYS A 110 34.62 14.80 -17.00
CA LYS A 110 35.22 16.13 -17.21
C LYS A 110 35.23 16.94 -15.90
N LYS A 111 34.49 18.05 -15.83
CA LYS A 111 34.35 18.94 -14.65
C LYS A 111 33.19 18.60 -13.75
N LYS A 112 32.31 17.64 -14.12
CA LYS A 112 31.12 17.26 -13.34
C LYS A 112 31.43 16.11 -12.41
N TRP A 113 30.95 16.20 -11.17
CA TRP A 113 31.08 15.21 -10.11
C TRP A 113 29.72 14.81 -9.61
N ALA A 114 29.53 13.55 -9.28
CA ALA A 114 28.33 13.05 -8.66
C ALA A 114 28.67 11.96 -7.65
N ASN A 115 27.99 12.01 -6.49
CA ASN A 115 27.96 10.88 -5.57
C ASN A 115 27.04 9.82 -6.18
N ALA A 116 27.47 8.57 -6.10
CA ALA A 116 26.72 7.44 -6.62
C ALA A 116 26.87 6.24 -5.70
N GLU A 117 26.03 5.25 -5.92
CA GLU A 117 26.07 3.95 -5.28
C GLU A 117 26.39 2.90 -6.35
N LEU A 118 27.50 2.23 -6.16
CA LEU A 118 27.90 1.10 -7.01
C LEU A 118 27.10 -0.12 -6.60
N TRP A 119 26.38 -0.69 -7.54
CA TRP A 119 25.77 -2.01 -7.43
C TRP A 119 26.48 -2.95 -8.38
N ALA A 120 27.30 -3.86 -7.84
CA ALA A 120 27.92 -4.89 -8.62
C ALA A 120 27.17 -6.20 -8.38
N VAL A 121 26.68 -6.82 -9.47
CA VAL A 121 25.74 -7.94 -9.42
C VAL A 121 26.15 -9.06 -10.36
N GLU A 122 25.64 -10.26 -10.10
CA GLU A 122 25.78 -11.38 -11.02
C GLU A 122 24.85 -11.21 -12.24
N PRO A 123 25.12 -11.90 -13.35
CA PRO A 123 24.28 -11.85 -14.56
C PRO A 123 22.83 -12.24 -14.33
N SER A 124 22.55 -13.08 -13.32
CA SER A 124 21.19 -13.46 -12.91
C SER A 124 20.33 -12.26 -12.53
N PHE A 125 20.91 -11.23 -11.94
CA PHE A 125 20.22 -10.00 -11.56
C PHE A 125 19.57 -9.28 -12.74
N ASN A 126 20.16 -9.34 -13.92
CA ASN A 126 19.61 -8.70 -15.12
C ASN A 126 18.20 -9.22 -15.45
N GLN A 127 17.95 -10.50 -15.21
CA GLN A 127 16.62 -11.10 -15.41
C GLN A 127 15.70 -10.80 -14.21
N MET A 128 16.24 -10.81 -12.99
CA MET A 128 15.50 -10.49 -11.76
C MET A 128 14.92 -9.08 -11.82
N ALA A 129 15.71 -8.11 -12.24
CA ALA A 129 15.31 -6.70 -12.36
C ALA A 129 14.71 -6.34 -13.72
N LYS A 130 14.51 -7.29 -14.63
CA LYS A 130 14.01 -7.04 -16.00
C LYS A 130 14.76 -5.92 -16.73
N LEU A 131 16.07 -5.80 -16.50
CA LEU A 131 16.92 -4.69 -16.92
C LEU A 131 16.85 -4.38 -18.42
N TYR A 132 16.69 -5.40 -19.26
CA TYR A 132 16.78 -5.27 -20.73
C TYR A 132 15.41 -5.14 -21.39
N THR A 133 14.36 -4.80 -20.63
CA THR A 133 13.07 -4.45 -21.20
C THR A 133 13.10 -3.00 -21.70
N ARG A 134 12.27 -2.68 -22.72
CA ARG A 134 12.12 -1.29 -23.22
C ARG A 134 11.61 -0.32 -22.14
N GLU A 135 11.02 -0.85 -21.11
CA GLU A 135 10.49 -0.09 -20.00
C GLU A 135 11.60 0.44 -19.08
N HIS A 136 12.66 -0.35 -18.88
CA HIS A 136 13.72 -0.02 -17.93
C HIS A 136 15.04 0.41 -18.58
N LEU A 137 15.37 -0.04 -19.79
CA LEU A 137 16.51 0.42 -20.55
C LEU A 137 16.06 1.46 -21.58
N ILE A 138 16.08 2.73 -21.19
CA ILE A 138 15.53 3.83 -22.01
C ILE A 138 16.52 4.41 -23.01
N ASN A 139 17.81 4.18 -22.83
CA ASN A 139 18.85 4.69 -23.73
C ASN A 139 20.07 3.75 -23.68
N GLY A 140 20.68 3.49 -24.82
CA GLY A 140 21.88 2.66 -24.94
C GLY A 140 21.56 1.17 -25.11
N ARG A 141 22.48 0.33 -24.67
CA ARG A 141 22.45 -1.13 -24.83
C ARG A 141 22.78 -1.87 -23.53
N ALA A 142 22.54 -3.17 -23.54
CA ALA A 142 22.97 -4.06 -22.47
C ALA A 142 24.48 -4.04 -22.26
N ALA A 143 24.90 -4.20 -21.00
CA ALA A 143 26.32 -4.39 -20.68
C ALA A 143 26.71 -5.84 -21.01
N GLU A 144 27.60 -6.00 -21.97
CA GLU A 144 28.08 -7.30 -22.46
C GLU A 144 29.42 -7.70 -21.82
N ASN A 145 30.23 -6.70 -21.44
CA ASN A 145 31.59 -6.88 -20.94
C ASN A 145 31.73 -6.40 -19.49
N GLU A 146 32.66 -6.94 -18.74
CA GLU A 146 32.92 -6.60 -17.33
C GLU A 146 33.21 -5.11 -17.10
N ASN A 147 33.86 -4.42 -18.04
CA ASN A 147 34.20 -2.98 -17.94
C ASN A 147 33.06 -2.05 -18.41
N GLN A 148 31.89 -2.60 -18.67
CA GLN A 148 30.70 -1.85 -19.05
C GLN A 148 29.76 -1.68 -17.86
N SER A 149 29.02 -0.58 -17.85
CA SER A 149 28.07 -0.25 -16.79
C SER A 149 26.77 0.31 -17.34
N LEU A 150 25.71 0.13 -16.55
CA LEU A 150 24.46 0.84 -16.71
C LEU A 150 24.34 1.91 -15.62
N ILE A 151 23.75 3.03 -15.93
CA ILE A 151 23.59 4.16 -15.01
C ILE A 151 22.15 4.59 -14.90
N GLY A 152 21.72 5.02 -13.73
CA GLY A 152 20.39 5.63 -13.57
C GLY A 152 20.28 6.92 -14.39
N VAL A 153 19.14 7.14 -15.05
CA VAL A 153 18.89 8.27 -15.95
C VAL A 153 19.14 9.63 -15.31
N GLY A 154 18.75 9.82 -14.05
CA GLY A 154 18.99 11.05 -13.29
C GLY A 154 20.47 11.30 -13.05
N LEU A 155 21.23 10.25 -12.69
CA LEU A 155 22.68 10.30 -12.50
C LEU A 155 23.41 10.59 -13.82
N ALA A 156 22.95 9.97 -14.93
CA ALA A 156 23.47 10.24 -16.28
C ALA A 156 23.29 11.72 -16.65
N ASN A 157 22.12 12.29 -16.39
CA ASN A 157 21.83 13.70 -16.65
C ASN A 157 22.71 14.63 -15.81
N LYS A 158 22.92 14.35 -14.52
CA LYS A 158 23.83 15.11 -13.63
C LYS A 158 25.26 15.15 -14.20
N LEU A 159 25.75 14.03 -14.72
CA LEU A 159 27.09 13.93 -15.33
C LEU A 159 27.15 14.46 -16.78
N GLY A 160 25.99 14.66 -17.44
CA GLY A 160 25.90 15.07 -18.83
C GLY A 160 26.28 13.95 -19.81
N LEU A 161 25.88 12.72 -19.48
CA LEU A 161 25.95 11.56 -20.36
C LEU A 161 24.69 11.55 -21.24
N ARG A 162 24.81 11.65 -22.57
CA ARG A 162 23.64 11.84 -23.45
C ARG A 162 23.56 10.91 -24.65
N SER A 163 24.67 10.34 -25.10
CA SER A 163 24.73 9.63 -26.38
C SER A 163 25.28 8.21 -26.22
N MET A 164 24.61 7.39 -25.42
CA MET A 164 25.05 6.02 -25.14
C MET A 164 24.71 5.05 -26.28
N ASP A 165 23.81 5.44 -27.20
CA ASP A 165 23.34 4.58 -28.30
C ASP A 165 24.42 4.37 -29.37
N LEU A 166 25.22 5.38 -29.67
CA LEU A 166 26.22 5.35 -30.76
C LEU A 166 27.59 4.92 -30.26
N THR A 167 28.04 5.47 -29.14
CA THR A 167 29.36 5.18 -28.55
C THR A 167 29.29 5.16 -27.04
N PRO A 168 29.93 4.18 -26.38
CA PRO A 168 30.04 4.17 -24.92
C PRO A 168 30.69 5.46 -24.43
N GLU A 169 30.07 6.12 -23.47
CA GLU A 169 30.67 7.28 -22.82
C GLU A 169 31.49 6.85 -21.60
N SER A 170 32.72 7.40 -21.46
CA SER A 170 33.60 7.06 -20.33
C SER A 170 33.36 7.98 -19.14
N ALA A 171 33.31 7.41 -17.95
CA ALA A 171 33.35 8.10 -16.68
C ALA A 171 34.48 7.57 -15.81
N VAL A 172 35.02 8.42 -14.95
CA VAL A 172 36.06 8.03 -13.97
C VAL A 172 35.32 7.68 -12.65
N LEU A 173 35.55 6.47 -12.20
CA LEU A 173 35.03 5.90 -10.98
C LEU A 173 36.07 6.06 -9.86
N TYR A 174 35.70 6.64 -8.74
CA TYR A 174 36.51 6.76 -7.53
C TYR A 174 35.94 5.83 -6.47
N ILE A 175 36.63 4.71 -6.23
CA ILE A 175 36.26 3.69 -5.24
C ILE A 175 37.07 3.92 -3.97
N PRO A 176 36.43 4.10 -2.79
CA PRO A 176 37.18 4.26 -1.54
C PRO A 176 38.03 3.02 -1.25
N ARG A 177 39.29 3.23 -0.87
CA ARG A 177 40.15 2.14 -0.41
C ARG A 177 39.71 1.69 0.96
N GLN A 178 39.64 0.39 1.17
CA GLN A 178 39.25 -0.20 2.46
C GLN A 178 40.43 -0.35 3.44
N ASP A 179 41.64 0.06 3.04
CA ASP A 179 42.81 0.01 3.90
C ASP A 179 42.62 0.89 5.15
N ARG A 180 42.67 0.29 6.32
CA ARG A 180 42.49 0.99 7.62
C ARG A 180 43.58 2.02 7.94
N LYS A 181 44.68 2.06 7.19
CA LYS A 181 45.78 2.99 7.39
C LYS A 181 45.92 3.94 6.19
N ILE A 182 45.59 5.20 6.41
CA ILE A 182 45.87 6.26 5.46
C ILE A 182 47.39 6.37 5.37
N ARG A 183 47.97 5.96 4.24
CA ARG A 183 49.41 6.11 3.96
C ARG A 183 49.63 7.47 3.30
N ILE A 184 50.49 8.29 3.90
CA ILE A 184 50.90 9.59 3.33
C ILE A 184 51.45 9.35 1.93
N GLY A 185 50.91 10.07 0.92
CA GLY A 185 51.32 9.95 -0.48
C GLY A 185 50.54 8.97 -1.36
N LYS A 186 49.57 8.20 -0.81
CA LYS A 186 48.66 7.37 -1.63
C LYS A 186 47.25 7.97 -1.65
N SER A 187 46.68 8.07 -2.84
CA SER A 187 45.26 8.47 -2.98
C SER A 187 44.35 7.56 -2.14
N PRO A 188 43.38 8.11 -1.37
CA PRO A 188 42.42 7.33 -0.63
C PRO A 188 41.41 6.58 -1.51
N PHE A 189 41.48 6.81 -2.83
CA PHE A 189 40.56 6.19 -3.81
C PHE A 189 41.34 5.41 -4.85
N PHE A 190 40.78 4.31 -5.30
CA PHE A 190 41.11 3.72 -6.59
C PHE A 190 40.41 4.54 -7.66
N GLN A 191 41.14 4.83 -8.75
CA GLN A 191 40.57 5.52 -9.91
C GLN A 191 40.56 4.54 -11.09
N GLN A 192 39.36 4.35 -11.66
CA GLN A 192 39.16 3.44 -12.77
C GLN A 192 38.23 4.10 -13.81
N ASN A 193 38.59 3.96 -15.07
CA ASN A 193 37.70 4.34 -16.17
C ASN A 193 36.68 3.21 -16.40
N ILE A 194 35.44 3.59 -16.53
CA ILE A 194 34.33 2.67 -16.84
C ILE A 194 33.55 3.19 -18.04
N ALA A 195 33.18 2.28 -18.92
CA ALA A 195 32.33 2.60 -20.08
C ALA A 195 30.85 2.52 -19.69
N VAL A 196 30.13 3.62 -19.77
CA VAL A 196 28.71 3.67 -19.56
C VAL A 196 28.02 3.42 -20.90
N VAL A 197 27.32 2.29 -21.00
CA VAL A 197 26.72 1.80 -22.25
C VAL A 197 25.22 1.95 -22.33
N GLY A 198 24.56 2.24 -21.21
CA GLY A 198 23.11 2.44 -21.18
C GLY A 198 22.61 3.15 -19.95
N ALA A 199 21.43 3.76 -20.06
CA ALA A 199 20.71 4.42 -18.97
C ALA A 199 19.45 3.64 -18.61
N MET A 200 19.28 3.41 -17.31
CA MET A 200 18.13 2.70 -16.76
C MET A 200 17.16 3.65 -16.04
N ASP A 201 15.88 3.32 -16.11
CA ASP A 201 14.78 4.05 -15.46
C ASP A 201 13.93 3.10 -14.60
N TYR A 202 13.83 3.39 -13.31
CA TYR A 202 13.00 2.68 -12.36
C TYR A 202 12.25 3.65 -11.45
N ASN A 203 12.87 4.00 -10.34
CA ASN A 203 12.36 4.99 -9.40
C ASN A 203 13.41 6.08 -9.16
N LYS A 204 13.02 7.15 -8.49
CA LYS A 204 13.90 8.31 -8.26
C LYS A 204 15.21 7.95 -7.55
N GLU A 205 15.18 7.00 -6.61
CA GLU A 205 16.37 6.59 -5.85
C GLU A 205 17.37 5.87 -6.75
N VAL A 206 16.90 4.88 -7.51
CA VAL A 206 17.70 4.15 -8.51
C VAL A 206 18.23 5.11 -9.57
N ASN A 207 17.36 5.96 -10.12
CA ASN A 207 17.69 6.87 -11.20
C ASN A 207 18.74 7.91 -10.81
N ASP A 208 18.68 8.42 -9.60
CA ASP A 208 19.55 9.52 -9.14
C ASP A 208 20.87 9.06 -8.55
N GLN A 209 21.04 7.79 -8.20
CA GLN A 209 22.15 7.34 -7.38
C GLN A 209 22.88 6.10 -7.91
N ILE A 210 22.25 5.21 -8.70
CA ILE A 210 22.81 3.89 -8.96
C ILE A 210 23.67 3.84 -10.23
N LEU A 211 24.88 3.24 -10.07
CA LEU A 211 25.72 2.72 -11.14
C LEU A 211 25.77 1.20 -11.01
N LEU A 212 25.28 0.50 -12.02
CA LEU A 212 25.25 -0.96 -12.07
C LEU A 212 26.45 -1.49 -12.89
N VAL A 213 27.19 -2.43 -12.31
CA VAL A 213 28.35 -3.08 -12.93
C VAL A 213 28.29 -4.59 -12.73
N SER A 214 29.12 -5.33 -13.47
CA SER A 214 29.35 -6.76 -13.22
C SER A 214 30.01 -7.01 -11.86
N LEU A 215 29.62 -8.09 -11.19
CA LEU A 215 30.26 -8.53 -9.95
C LEU A 215 31.75 -8.82 -10.14
N SER A 216 32.13 -9.38 -11.29
CA SER A 216 33.52 -9.66 -11.65
C SER A 216 34.39 -8.39 -11.68
N PHE A 217 33.86 -7.29 -12.22
CA PHE A 217 34.55 -6.00 -12.21
C PHE A 217 34.85 -5.52 -10.79
N ALA A 218 33.90 -5.66 -9.88
CA ALA A 218 34.00 -5.10 -8.53
C ALA A 218 34.87 -5.95 -7.57
N LYS A 219 34.92 -7.26 -7.74
CA LYS A 219 35.62 -8.17 -6.82
C LYS A 219 37.05 -7.75 -6.52
N GLY A 220 37.82 -7.39 -7.51
CA GLY A 220 39.24 -6.98 -7.35
C GLY A 220 39.46 -5.71 -6.50
N TYR A 221 38.42 -4.92 -6.24
CA TYR A 221 38.48 -3.70 -5.40
C TYR A 221 38.03 -3.91 -3.97
N PHE A 222 37.37 -5.03 -3.66
CA PHE A 222 36.72 -5.28 -2.38
C PHE A 222 37.20 -6.59 -1.72
N ASN A 223 38.45 -6.99 -1.97
CA ASN A 223 39.04 -8.22 -1.39
C ASN A 223 38.22 -9.48 -1.68
N ASP A 224 37.55 -9.53 -2.81
CA ASP A 224 36.61 -10.59 -3.21
C ASP A 224 35.42 -10.79 -2.25
N GLU A 225 35.19 -9.85 -1.33
CA GLU A 225 34.04 -9.87 -0.41
C GLU A 225 32.78 -9.32 -1.08
N VAL A 226 31.62 -9.83 -0.67
CA VAL A 226 30.29 -9.39 -1.14
C VAL A 226 29.47 -8.77 -0.03
N SER A 227 28.52 -7.92 -0.37
CA SER A 227 27.61 -7.27 0.58
C SER A 227 26.47 -8.18 1.02
N GLY A 228 26.19 -9.25 0.27
CA GLY A 228 25.15 -10.20 0.60
C GLY A 228 24.54 -10.92 -0.60
N LEU A 229 23.32 -11.39 -0.42
CA LEU A 229 22.56 -12.16 -1.40
C LEU A 229 21.21 -11.50 -1.64
N LEU A 230 20.81 -11.38 -2.89
CA LEU A 230 19.49 -11.01 -3.36
C LEU A 230 18.73 -12.28 -3.74
N ILE A 231 17.46 -12.36 -3.38
CA ILE A 231 16.60 -13.51 -3.66
C ILE A 231 15.31 -13.01 -4.27
N GLN A 232 15.00 -13.50 -5.46
CA GLN A 232 13.72 -13.31 -6.14
C GLN A 232 12.78 -14.44 -5.76
N THR A 233 11.57 -14.09 -5.33
CA THR A 233 10.54 -15.06 -4.95
C THR A 233 9.22 -14.75 -5.64
N GLN A 234 8.36 -15.76 -5.77
CA GLN A 234 6.96 -15.52 -6.11
C GLN A 234 6.29 -14.74 -4.96
N ILE A 235 5.47 -13.76 -5.28
CA ILE A 235 4.82 -12.84 -4.33
C ILE A 235 4.11 -13.60 -3.19
N ASN A 236 3.40 -14.69 -3.52
CA ASN A 236 2.66 -15.50 -2.55
C ASN A 236 3.56 -16.29 -1.60
N HIS A 237 4.82 -16.56 -1.95
CA HIS A 237 5.78 -17.35 -1.16
C HIS A 237 6.76 -16.48 -0.38
N ARG A 238 6.83 -15.16 -0.64
CA ARG A 238 7.78 -14.22 -0.02
C ARG A 238 7.83 -14.32 1.50
N SER A 239 6.67 -14.29 2.16
CA SER A 239 6.58 -14.34 3.63
C SER A 239 7.03 -15.68 4.19
N ALA A 240 6.64 -16.80 3.55
CA ALA A 240 7.03 -18.13 3.97
C ALA A 240 8.54 -18.35 3.82
N VAL A 241 9.11 -17.97 2.66
CA VAL A 241 10.56 -18.06 2.40
C VAL A 241 11.34 -17.20 3.40
N ASN A 242 10.91 -15.95 3.64
CA ASN A 242 11.54 -15.08 4.63
C ASN A 242 11.54 -15.70 6.04
N THR A 243 10.44 -16.29 6.46
CA THR A 243 10.33 -16.95 7.78
C THR A 243 11.27 -18.15 7.88
N ILE A 244 11.32 -19.02 6.86
CA ILE A 244 12.19 -20.20 6.81
C ILE A 244 13.66 -19.78 6.87
N LEU A 245 14.05 -18.79 6.07
CA LEU A 245 15.42 -18.28 6.06
C LEU A 245 15.82 -17.64 7.39
N ASN A 246 14.95 -16.83 7.99
CA ASN A 246 15.20 -16.20 9.28
C ASN A 246 15.35 -17.23 10.40
N ASN A 247 14.52 -18.28 10.43
CA ASN A 247 14.61 -19.33 11.43
C ASN A 247 15.95 -20.10 11.35
N LYS A 248 16.46 -20.32 10.14
CA LYS A 248 17.69 -21.12 9.95
C LYS A 248 18.96 -20.26 10.02
N PHE A 249 18.95 -19.08 9.42
CA PHE A 249 20.14 -18.25 9.23
C PHE A 249 20.08 -16.87 9.93
N GLY A 250 18.98 -16.51 10.56
CA GLY A 250 18.76 -15.19 11.18
C GLY A 250 19.72 -14.84 12.34
N LYS A 251 20.44 -15.84 12.89
CA LYS A 251 21.51 -15.61 13.89
C LYS A 251 22.75 -14.96 13.27
N GLN A 252 23.11 -15.36 12.05
CA GLN A 252 24.33 -14.92 11.34
C GLN A 252 24.04 -13.79 10.36
N PHE A 253 22.83 -13.78 9.77
CA PHE A 253 22.44 -12.84 8.72
C PHE A 253 21.23 -12.03 9.13
N THR A 254 21.18 -10.80 8.65
CA THR A 254 19.97 -9.97 8.65
C THR A 254 19.24 -10.22 7.34
N ILE A 255 18.07 -10.83 7.43
CA ILE A 255 17.23 -11.20 6.29
C ILE A 255 16.01 -10.31 6.33
N LYS A 256 15.81 -9.48 5.31
CA LYS A 256 14.70 -8.53 5.24
C LYS A 256 14.02 -8.63 3.88
N THR A 257 12.72 -8.51 3.90
CA THR A 257 11.95 -8.29 2.68
C THR A 257 12.13 -6.84 2.20
N ASN A 258 11.82 -6.57 0.94
CA ASN A 258 11.78 -5.20 0.41
C ASN A 258 10.79 -4.31 1.18
N LEU A 259 9.68 -4.88 1.66
CA LEU A 259 8.72 -4.18 2.52
C LEU A 259 9.33 -3.79 3.88
N GLU A 260 10.11 -4.69 4.49
CA GLU A 260 10.81 -4.42 5.76
C GLU A 260 11.99 -3.46 5.57
N LYS A 261 12.65 -3.45 4.41
CA LYS A 261 13.66 -2.45 4.07
C LYS A 261 13.08 -1.04 4.06
N ASN A 262 11.86 -0.91 3.53
CA ASN A 262 11.13 0.36 3.40
C ASN A 262 10.04 0.51 4.47
N GLU A 263 10.21 -0.16 5.62
CA GLU A 263 9.23 -0.26 6.71
C GLU A 263 8.66 1.10 7.14
N LEU A 264 9.49 2.15 7.15
CA LEU A 264 9.06 3.48 7.56
C LEU A 264 7.97 4.03 6.63
N ILE A 265 8.13 3.89 5.31
CA ILE A 265 7.17 4.35 4.31
C ILE A 265 5.85 3.59 4.45
N PHE A 266 5.92 2.26 4.54
CA PHE A 266 4.73 1.42 4.70
C PHE A 266 4.03 1.63 6.05
N LYS A 267 4.77 1.82 7.13
CA LYS A 267 4.19 2.14 8.45
C LYS A 267 3.49 3.50 8.45
N THR A 268 4.09 4.51 7.81
CA THR A 268 3.48 5.84 7.69
C THR A 268 2.17 5.75 6.90
N SER A 269 2.18 5.11 5.74
CA SER A 269 0.97 4.92 4.92
C SER A 269 -0.14 4.17 5.68
N LYS A 270 0.20 3.10 6.41
CA LYS A 270 -0.76 2.37 7.25
C LYS A 270 -1.32 3.22 8.38
N SER A 271 -0.48 4.06 9.01
CA SER A 271 -0.93 4.97 10.08
C SER A 271 -1.87 6.04 9.53
N GLU A 272 -1.56 6.64 8.38
CA GLU A 272 -2.42 7.61 7.71
C GLU A 272 -3.77 6.99 7.33
N LYS A 273 -3.77 5.81 6.75
CA LYS A 273 -4.98 5.04 6.43
C LYS A 273 -5.85 4.81 7.67
N LEU A 274 -5.23 4.41 8.80
CA LEU A 274 -5.94 4.20 10.05
C LEU A 274 -6.58 5.49 10.59
N ILE A 275 -5.84 6.60 10.58
CA ILE A 275 -6.36 7.91 11.01
C ILE A 275 -7.58 8.31 10.17
N VAL A 276 -7.50 8.17 8.85
CA VAL A 276 -8.61 8.49 7.96
C VAL A 276 -9.82 7.59 8.24
N VAL A 277 -9.63 6.28 8.44
CA VAL A 277 -10.72 5.36 8.81
C VAL A 277 -11.37 5.79 10.11
N VAL A 278 -10.61 6.14 11.15
CA VAL A 278 -11.14 6.61 12.44
C VAL A 278 -11.98 7.87 12.25
N ILE A 279 -11.50 8.85 11.48
CA ILE A 279 -12.25 10.08 11.18
C ILE A 279 -13.56 9.75 10.47
N LEU A 280 -13.54 8.89 9.46
CA LEU A 280 -14.74 8.52 8.71
C LEU A 280 -15.75 7.73 9.55
N VAL A 281 -15.28 6.84 10.42
CA VAL A 281 -16.13 6.16 11.41
C VAL A 281 -16.78 7.19 12.35
N PHE A 282 -16.03 8.19 12.80
CA PHE A 282 -16.56 9.26 13.63
C PHE A 282 -17.66 10.07 12.89
N VAL A 283 -17.46 10.43 11.63
CA VAL A 283 -18.46 11.08 10.78
C VAL A 283 -19.71 10.21 10.62
N PHE A 284 -19.53 8.89 10.45
CA PHE A 284 -20.64 7.95 10.41
C PHE A 284 -21.42 7.91 11.74
N ILE A 285 -20.71 7.92 12.88
CA ILE A 285 -21.34 7.99 14.21
C ILE A 285 -22.18 9.28 14.36
N LEU A 286 -21.69 10.42 13.87
CA LEU A 286 -22.51 11.66 13.84
C LEU A 286 -23.80 11.48 13.03
N SER A 287 -23.75 10.75 11.93
CA SER A 287 -24.96 10.40 11.16
C SER A 287 -25.91 9.49 11.94
N LEU A 288 -25.39 8.62 12.82
CA LEU A 288 -26.22 7.80 13.72
C LEU A 288 -26.90 8.63 14.82
N PHE A 289 -26.34 9.75 15.27
CA PHE A 289 -27.06 10.68 16.15
C PHE A 289 -28.26 11.29 15.46
N ASN A 290 -28.13 11.68 14.18
CA ASN A 290 -29.26 12.15 13.39
C ASN A 290 -30.35 11.05 13.23
N LEU A 291 -29.93 9.80 13.04
CA LEU A 291 -30.85 8.65 13.05
C LEU A 291 -31.57 8.52 14.38
N SER A 292 -30.88 8.63 15.51
CA SER A 292 -31.47 8.55 16.84
C SER A 292 -32.50 9.67 17.07
N ALA A 293 -32.20 10.90 16.65
CA ALA A 293 -33.14 12.02 16.68
C ALA A 293 -34.37 11.75 15.81
N SER A 294 -34.18 11.21 14.59
CA SER A 294 -35.25 10.83 13.67
C SER A 294 -36.16 9.76 14.27
N LEU A 295 -35.59 8.71 14.86
CA LEU A 295 -36.37 7.65 15.54
C LEU A 295 -37.17 8.19 16.73
N THR A 296 -36.56 9.07 17.53
CA THR A 296 -37.22 9.71 18.68
C THR A 296 -38.41 10.56 18.24
N MET A 297 -38.19 11.39 17.21
CA MET A 297 -39.26 12.24 16.69
C MET A 297 -40.39 11.41 16.07
N THR A 298 -40.07 10.36 15.31
CA THR A 298 -41.03 9.41 14.76
C THR A 298 -41.84 8.76 15.88
N PHE A 299 -41.22 8.38 16.99
CA PHE A 299 -41.89 7.80 18.15
C PHE A 299 -42.89 8.78 18.79
N LEU A 300 -42.48 10.04 18.98
CA LEU A 300 -43.33 11.07 19.56
C LEU A 300 -44.54 11.41 18.66
N GLU A 301 -44.28 11.58 17.36
CA GLU A 301 -45.33 11.88 16.37
C GLU A 301 -46.37 10.77 16.25
N LYS A 302 -45.96 9.51 16.38
CA LYS A 302 -46.82 8.34 16.27
C LYS A 302 -47.39 7.83 17.61
N LYS A 303 -47.17 8.59 18.71
CA LYS A 303 -47.58 8.18 20.07
C LYS A 303 -49.04 7.77 20.15
N ALA A 304 -49.97 8.51 19.53
CA ALA A 304 -51.40 8.19 19.51
C ALA A 304 -51.68 6.84 18.79
N GLN A 305 -51.06 6.62 17.64
CA GLN A 305 -51.16 5.37 16.87
C GLN A 305 -50.60 4.17 17.64
N LEU A 306 -49.47 4.38 18.35
CA LEU A 306 -48.84 3.37 19.21
C LEU A 306 -49.77 3.00 20.37
N ASN A 307 -50.47 3.96 20.97
CA ASN A 307 -51.44 3.69 22.02
C ASN A 307 -52.61 2.84 21.51
N THR A 308 -53.14 3.14 20.31
CA THR A 308 -54.17 2.29 19.68
C THR A 308 -53.66 0.86 19.45
N MET A 309 -52.40 0.69 18.99
CA MET A 309 -51.79 -0.63 18.82
C MET A 309 -51.69 -1.40 20.15
N TYR A 310 -51.39 -0.71 21.26
CA TYR A 310 -51.40 -1.31 22.58
C TYR A 310 -52.80 -1.78 22.99
N SER A 311 -53.80 -0.95 22.78
CA SER A 311 -55.20 -1.32 23.08
C SER A 311 -55.66 -2.52 22.26
N LEU A 312 -55.08 -2.75 21.09
CA LEU A 312 -55.28 -3.93 20.25
C LEU A 312 -54.41 -5.14 20.65
N GLY A 313 -53.65 -5.07 21.77
CA GLY A 313 -52.91 -6.20 22.35
C GLY A 313 -51.47 -6.33 21.93
N LEU A 314 -50.82 -5.34 21.25
CA LEU A 314 -49.40 -5.38 20.98
C LEU A 314 -48.61 -5.16 22.28
N SER A 315 -47.58 -5.99 22.49
CA SER A 315 -46.66 -5.83 23.63
C SER A 315 -45.61 -4.73 23.41
N SER A 316 -45.08 -4.19 24.51
CA SER A 316 -43.95 -3.24 24.46
C SER A 316 -42.74 -3.80 23.68
N ILE A 317 -42.53 -5.11 23.78
CA ILE A 317 -41.45 -5.80 23.08
C ILE A 317 -41.70 -5.81 21.57
N ASP A 318 -42.92 -5.97 21.12
CA ASP A 318 -43.25 -5.97 19.69
C ASP A 318 -43.06 -4.58 19.09
N ILE A 319 -43.46 -3.53 19.80
CA ILE A 319 -43.22 -2.14 19.38
C ILE A 319 -41.71 -1.84 19.34
N LYS A 320 -40.95 -2.28 20.34
CA LYS A 320 -39.50 -2.17 20.32
C LYS A 320 -38.90 -2.81 19.06
N ARG A 321 -39.33 -4.03 18.69
CA ARG A 321 -38.87 -4.72 17.47
C ARG A 321 -39.19 -3.94 16.19
N VAL A 322 -40.36 -3.30 16.13
CA VAL A 322 -40.78 -2.47 14.98
C VAL A 322 -39.83 -1.26 14.83
N PHE A 323 -39.52 -0.56 15.92
CA PHE A 323 -38.60 0.59 15.85
C PHE A 323 -37.17 0.20 15.57
N ILE A 324 -36.67 -0.93 16.09
CA ILE A 324 -35.37 -1.47 15.72
C ILE A 324 -35.34 -1.79 14.22
N MET A 325 -36.37 -2.43 13.70
CA MET A 325 -36.47 -2.74 12.26
C MET A 325 -36.51 -1.46 11.41
N LEU A 326 -37.25 -0.44 11.85
CA LEU A 326 -37.31 0.86 11.19
C LEU A 326 -35.93 1.51 11.07
N GLY A 327 -35.19 1.56 12.19
CA GLY A 327 -33.84 2.10 12.18
C GLY A 327 -32.85 1.29 11.28
N LEU A 328 -32.98 -0.05 11.32
CA LEU A 328 -32.18 -0.92 10.45
C LEU A 328 -32.48 -0.73 8.97
N ILE A 329 -33.71 -0.45 8.59
CA ILE A 329 -34.10 -0.14 7.21
C ILE A 329 -33.43 1.18 6.78
N ILE A 330 -33.47 2.20 7.63
CA ILE A 330 -32.86 3.50 7.35
C ILE A 330 -31.32 3.35 7.19
N VAL A 331 -30.67 2.69 8.15
CA VAL A 331 -29.22 2.40 8.10
C VAL A 331 -28.86 1.56 6.87
N GLY A 332 -29.59 0.47 6.66
CA GLY A 332 -29.36 -0.43 5.53
C GLY A 332 -29.43 0.32 4.20
N PHE A 333 -30.48 1.11 4.01
CA PHE A 333 -30.67 1.88 2.78
C PHE A 333 -29.52 2.89 2.58
N GLY A 334 -29.14 3.66 3.63
CA GLY A 334 -28.04 4.62 3.56
C GLY A 334 -26.69 3.95 3.26
N VAL A 335 -26.37 2.88 3.97
CA VAL A 335 -25.11 2.14 3.81
C VAL A 335 -25.03 1.45 2.45
N PHE A 336 -26.07 0.73 2.02
CA PHE A 336 -26.07 0.05 0.71
C PHE A 336 -25.95 1.03 -0.44
N MET A 337 -26.69 2.13 -0.42
CA MET A 337 -26.59 3.17 -1.43
C MET A 337 -25.21 3.83 -1.42
N GLY A 338 -24.64 4.09 -0.24
CA GLY A 338 -23.32 4.70 -0.14
C GLY A 338 -22.20 3.77 -0.59
N LEU A 339 -22.17 2.52 -0.13
CA LEU A 339 -21.18 1.53 -0.60
C LEU A 339 -21.32 1.29 -2.11
N GLY A 340 -22.56 1.21 -2.63
CA GLY A 340 -22.82 1.04 -4.05
C GLY A 340 -22.32 2.22 -4.89
N LEU A 341 -22.60 3.47 -4.47
CA LEU A 341 -22.13 4.67 -5.15
C LEU A 341 -20.60 4.79 -5.07
N GLY A 342 -20.01 4.55 -3.89
CA GLY A 342 -18.56 4.57 -3.71
C GLY A 342 -17.86 3.54 -4.60
N SER A 343 -18.37 2.31 -4.63
CA SER A 343 -17.83 1.24 -5.49
C SER A 343 -17.97 1.56 -6.97
N LEU A 344 -19.12 2.13 -7.38
CA LEU A 344 -19.33 2.56 -8.76
C LEU A 344 -18.36 3.67 -9.17
N LEU A 345 -18.14 4.66 -8.30
CA LEU A 345 -17.19 5.75 -8.58
C LEU A 345 -15.75 5.26 -8.69
N VAL A 346 -15.32 4.34 -7.82
CA VAL A 346 -13.99 3.71 -7.90
C VAL A 346 -13.87 2.91 -9.19
N PHE A 347 -14.85 2.10 -9.54
CA PHE A 347 -14.86 1.33 -10.78
C PHE A 347 -14.80 2.23 -12.02
N LEU A 348 -15.59 3.31 -12.07
CA LEU A 348 -15.54 4.29 -13.15
C LEU A 348 -14.18 4.98 -13.24
N HIS A 349 -13.57 5.27 -12.09
CA HIS A 349 -12.23 5.85 -12.05
C HIS A 349 -11.17 4.90 -12.61
N GLU A 350 -11.22 3.61 -12.26
CA GLU A 350 -10.29 2.58 -12.78
C GLU A 350 -10.41 2.40 -14.30
N GLN A 351 -11.61 2.57 -14.88
CA GLN A 351 -11.84 2.43 -16.33
C GLN A 351 -11.58 3.72 -17.12
N LEU A 352 -12.00 4.86 -16.58
CA LEU A 352 -12.02 6.14 -17.30
C LEU A 352 -10.87 7.08 -16.91
N HIS A 353 -10.05 6.71 -15.91
CA HIS A 353 -8.92 7.50 -15.43
C HIS A 353 -9.30 8.96 -15.09
N LEU A 354 -10.45 9.14 -14.40
CA LEU A 354 -11.09 10.45 -14.17
C LEU A 354 -10.21 11.44 -13.43
N ILE A 355 -9.32 10.96 -12.57
CA ILE A 355 -8.41 11.77 -11.77
C ILE A 355 -6.98 11.37 -12.12
N THR A 356 -6.13 12.33 -12.48
CA THR A 356 -4.71 12.12 -12.77
C THR A 356 -3.83 12.69 -11.67
N ILE A 357 -2.63 12.16 -11.53
CA ILE A 357 -1.63 12.69 -10.60
C ILE A 357 -1.17 14.05 -11.12
N PRO A 358 -1.21 15.12 -10.31
CA PRO A 358 -0.80 16.47 -10.74
C PRO A 358 0.62 16.47 -11.34
N GLY A 359 0.74 17.00 -12.56
CA GLY A 359 2.01 17.10 -13.28
C GLY A 359 2.41 15.83 -14.06
N THR A 360 1.54 14.82 -14.13
CA THR A 360 1.74 13.61 -14.93
C THR A 360 0.48 13.25 -15.72
N LEU A 361 0.62 12.36 -16.72
CA LEU A 361 -0.52 11.78 -17.46
C LEU A 361 -1.04 10.49 -16.80
N ASN A 362 -0.43 10.05 -15.72
CA ASN A 362 -0.80 8.80 -15.06
C ASN A 362 -2.05 9.00 -14.21
N ALA A 363 -2.96 8.03 -14.25
CA ALA A 363 -4.14 8.02 -13.40
C ALA A 363 -3.74 7.93 -11.91
N PHE A 364 -4.56 8.54 -11.06
CA PHE A 364 -4.39 8.38 -9.60
C PHE A 364 -4.59 6.91 -9.25
N PRO A 365 -3.67 6.29 -8.48
CA PRO A 365 -3.76 4.87 -8.17
C PRO A 365 -4.98 4.59 -7.30
N SER A 366 -5.81 3.67 -7.72
CA SER A 366 -6.92 3.11 -6.94
C SER A 366 -6.93 1.59 -7.10
N LYS A 367 -7.30 0.88 -6.05
CA LYS A 367 -7.46 -0.58 -6.09
C LYS A 367 -8.69 -0.98 -5.32
N PHE A 368 -9.69 -1.49 -6.04
CA PHE A 368 -10.92 -1.97 -5.45
C PHE A 368 -10.71 -3.32 -4.75
N ASP A 369 -11.16 -3.43 -3.49
CA ASP A 369 -11.09 -4.66 -2.71
C ASP A 369 -12.48 -5.04 -2.20
N VAL A 370 -13.04 -6.12 -2.76
CA VAL A 370 -14.36 -6.65 -2.41
C VAL A 370 -14.44 -7.05 -0.93
N LEU A 371 -13.38 -7.69 -0.40
CA LEU A 371 -13.37 -8.15 0.99
C LEU A 371 -13.42 -6.96 1.97
N GLN A 372 -12.74 -5.88 1.61
CA GLN A 372 -12.75 -4.63 2.37
C GLN A 372 -14.16 -3.98 2.37
N VAL A 373 -14.84 -3.94 1.22
CA VAL A 373 -16.21 -3.42 1.13
C VAL A 373 -17.18 -4.26 1.95
N LEU A 374 -17.04 -5.59 1.94
CA LEU A 374 -17.85 -6.48 2.77
C LEU A 374 -17.58 -6.29 4.28
N SER A 375 -16.33 -6.07 4.66
CA SER A 375 -15.98 -5.78 6.06
C SER A 375 -16.56 -4.44 6.53
N LEU A 376 -16.55 -3.41 5.67
CA LEU A 376 -17.21 -2.13 5.93
C LEU A 376 -18.71 -2.29 6.07
N LEU A 377 -19.36 -3.04 5.18
CA LEU A 377 -20.78 -3.32 5.27
C LEU A 377 -21.14 -3.90 6.64
N PHE A 378 -20.40 -4.94 7.07
CA PHE A 378 -20.63 -5.56 8.37
C PHE A 378 -20.42 -4.59 9.54
N LEU A 379 -19.34 -3.81 9.51
CA LEU A 379 -19.01 -2.82 10.54
C LEU A 379 -20.12 -1.76 10.65
N LEU A 380 -20.51 -1.14 9.53
CA LEU A 380 -21.47 -0.04 9.52
C LEU A 380 -22.90 -0.50 9.91
N ILE A 381 -23.32 -1.67 9.45
CA ILE A 381 -24.60 -2.27 9.87
C ILE A 381 -24.59 -2.61 11.37
N SER A 382 -23.49 -3.13 11.89
CA SER A 382 -23.33 -3.44 13.33
C SER A 382 -23.41 -2.17 14.18
N LEU A 383 -22.74 -1.10 13.80
CA LEU A 383 -22.82 0.20 14.47
C LEU A 383 -24.23 0.77 14.42
N GLY A 384 -24.89 0.69 13.26
CA GLY A 384 -26.28 1.10 13.08
C GLY A 384 -27.25 0.30 13.93
N PHE A 385 -27.06 -1.02 14.05
CA PHE A 385 -27.85 -1.86 14.94
C PHE A 385 -27.70 -1.45 16.41
N VAL A 386 -26.46 -1.24 16.87
CA VAL A 386 -26.19 -0.82 18.26
C VAL A 386 -26.85 0.52 18.56
N ALA A 387 -26.68 1.52 17.69
CA ALA A 387 -27.29 2.84 17.86
C ALA A 387 -28.84 2.75 17.92
N THR A 388 -29.43 2.03 16.99
CA THR A 388 -30.88 1.83 16.94
C THR A 388 -31.40 1.10 18.18
N PHE A 389 -30.70 0.06 18.64
CA PHE A 389 -31.05 -0.70 19.83
C PHE A 389 -30.99 0.16 21.09
N ILE A 390 -29.95 0.97 21.27
CA ILE A 390 -29.80 1.88 22.42
C ILE A 390 -30.94 2.90 22.41
N THR A 391 -31.11 3.60 21.27
CA THR A 391 -32.18 4.63 21.14
C THR A 391 -33.57 4.08 21.45
N THR A 392 -33.90 2.95 20.84
CA THR A 392 -35.24 2.34 21.03
C THR A 392 -35.44 1.84 22.44
N SER A 393 -34.37 1.28 23.08
CA SER A 393 -34.45 0.84 24.47
C SER A 393 -34.67 1.99 25.43
N PHE A 394 -34.03 3.13 25.19
CA PHE A 394 -34.24 4.34 25.99
C PHE A 394 -35.67 4.89 25.86
N LEU A 395 -36.21 4.95 24.64
CA LEU A 395 -37.57 5.42 24.36
C LEU A 395 -38.62 4.56 25.04
N MET A 396 -38.46 3.22 25.03
CA MET A 396 -39.38 2.31 25.69
C MET A 396 -39.37 2.47 27.22
N LYS A 397 -38.16 2.59 27.83
CA LYS A 397 -38.02 2.79 29.28
C LYS A 397 -38.58 4.13 29.77
N SER A 398 -38.45 5.18 28.99
CA SER A 398 -39.03 6.51 29.28
C SER A 398 -40.54 6.48 29.30
N ARG A 399 -41.16 5.61 28.49
CA ARG A 399 -42.62 5.45 28.43
C ARG A 399 -43.19 4.67 29.61
N GLU A 400 -42.50 3.64 30.11
CA GLU A 400 -42.92 2.85 31.26
C GLU A 400 -42.95 3.67 32.55
N LYS A 401 -42.25 4.81 32.57
CA LYS A 401 -42.20 5.72 33.71
C LYS A 401 -43.17 6.90 33.63
N ALA A 402 -43.78 7.13 32.46
CA ALA A 402 -44.76 8.18 32.20
C ALA A 402 -46.18 7.62 32.10
#